data_af7bcfff0844eb902e9ab4172faf61c7
#
_entry.id   af7bcfff0844eb902e9ab4172faf61c7
#
_cell.length_a   1.000
_cell.length_b   1.000
_cell.length_c   1.000
_cell.angle_alpha   90.00
_cell.angle_beta   90.00
_cell.angle_gamma   90.00
#
_symmetry.space_group_name_H-M   'P 1'
#
loop_
_entity.id
_entity.type
_entity.pdbx_description
1 polymer ?
#
loop_
_entity_poly.entity_id
_entity_poly.type
_entity_poly.pdbx_seq_one_letter_code
_entity_poly.pdbx_strand_id
1 'polypeptide(L)'
;MIHIWLPTQHAALRLWQQTTQTWQTADNWQTLATLANLQTTQSAKLQACLYFPSVSLLTIQPTLSASQLNALGDTGRRYLFEDISIGSVEDLQVKIQPTATNSELPALFGLHAADIHSWINAASLAGIEIVALLPDFLLLPTIDTRIHTTNTRDTETRATPTTSAVYYQDADTQLLKLHTYHGMAVSFLPLVLTKLPMLETLYLTGFHDETVAQQLASMPNLSIESSELLPTPIKDPVRHFFNFATIKGKTTLAPYAKVIALVTVCALLTAFVVDALRWYYYNQAQKQAATLLAQQYAQWFPNEPLSSKLTLQRQLSGKLTTQQSATPSVLQTLSSIQPVLQQYQLTAKQLNFQNNHLQLQLLSSSADSLNKAVNDMVNKGIKAKLGSVDAAMPAAMSSNTASAVSSAVAPTSAGSALAMIDIELAD
;
A
#
# COMPACT_ATOMS: atom_id res chain seq x y z
N MET A 1 -24.41 -6.62 -15.53
CA MET A 1 -23.57 -7.60 -14.76
C MET A 1 -23.85 -8.98 -15.30
N ILE A 2 -22.82 -9.73 -15.64
CA ILE A 2 -22.93 -11.12 -16.10
C ILE A 2 -22.76 -12.10 -14.92
N HIS A 3 -23.29 -13.32 -15.06
CA HIS A 3 -23.15 -14.35 -14.04
C HIS A 3 -22.34 -15.50 -14.64
N ILE A 4 -21.30 -15.91 -13.92
CA ILE A 4 -20.35 -16.95 -14.31
C ILE A 4 -20.36 -18.03 -13.25
N TRP A 5 -20.47 -19.29 -13.64
CA TRP A 5 -20.37 -20.42 -12.75
C TRP A 5 -19.12 -21.27 -13.08
N LEU A 6 -18.31 -21.51 -12.08
CA LEU A 6 -17.15 -22.38 -12.09
C LEU A 6 -17.48 -23.64 -11.29
N PRO A 7 -17.92 -24.74 -11.92
CA PRO A 7 -18.37 -25.93 -11.19
C PRO A 7 -17.26 -26.63 -10.40
N THR A 8 -16.07 -26.74 -11.00
CA THR A 8 -14.84 -27.22 -10.35
C THR A 8 -13.65 -26.40 -10.87
N GLN A 9 -12.49 -26.53 -10.21
CA GLN A 9 -11.29 -25.78 -10.63
C GLN A 9 -10.83 -26.10 -12.06
N HIS A 10 -11.19 -27.28 -12.61
CA HIS A 10 -10.77 -27.76 -13.92
C HIS A 10 -11.92 -27.95 -14.91
N ALA A 11 -13.16 -27.71 -14.49
CA ALA A 11 -14.30 -27.80 -15.39
C ALA A 11 -14.42 -26.58 -16.30
N ALA A 12 -15.15 -26.74 -17.38
CA ALA A 12 -15.53 -25.66 -18.26
C ALA A 12 -16.37 -24.61 -17.50
N LEU A 13 -16.11 -23.34 -17.80
CA LEU A 13 -16.86 -22.22 -17.24
C LEU A 13 -18.28 -22.19 -17.84
N ARG A 14 -19.23 -21.69 -17.08
CA ARG A 14 -20.62 -21.54 -17.54
C ARG A 14 -21.06 -20.08 -17.44
N LEU A 15 -21.60 -19.55 -18.52
CA LEU A 15 -22.15 -18.19 -18.61
C LEU A 15 -23.68 -18.24 -18.58
N TRP A 16 -24.30 -17.50 -17.69
CA TRP A 16 -25.75 -17.38 -17.67
C TRP A 16 -26.29 -16.53 -18.81
N GLN A 17 -27.19 -17.09 -19.57
CA GLN A 17 -27.92 -16.37 -20.61
C GLN A 17 -29.26 -15.89 -20.10
N GLN A 18 -29.44 -14.57 -20.00
CA GLN A 18 -30.69 -13.98 -19.49
C GLN A 18 -31.89 -14.23 -20.41
N THR A 19 -31.64 -14.33 -21.72
CA THR A 19 -32.71 -14.51 -22.72
C THR A 19 -33.30 -15.91 -22.69
N THR A 20 -32.49 -16.93 -22.53
CA THR A 20 -32.90 -18.34 -22.53
C THR A 20 -33.05 -18.92 -21.14
N GLN A 21 -32.59 -18.22 -20.10
CA GLN A 21 -32.49 -18.68 -18.72
C GLN A 21 -31.76 -20.02 -18.57
N THR A 22 -30.67 -20.16 -19.31
CA THR A 22 -29.83 -21.37 -19.34
C THR A 22 -28.37 -21.02 -19.15
N TRP A 23 -27.58 -22.00 -18.69
CA TRP A 23 -26.15 -21.93 -18.60
C TRP A 23 -25.50 -22.38 -19.92
N GLN A 24 -24.70 -21.51 -20.52
CA GLN A 24 -23.90 -21.81 -21.71
C GLN A 24 -22.46 -22.13 -21.30
N THR A 25 -21.92 -23.23 -21.76
CA THR A 25 -20.56 -23.67 -21.45
C THR A 25 -19.53 -22.91 -22.29
N ALA A 26 -18.41 -22.57 -21.65
CA ALA A 26 -17.23 -21.96 -22.28
C ALA A 26 -15.97 -22.69 -21.79
N ASP A 27 -15.10 -23.09 -22.71
CA ASP A 27 -13.92 -23.89 -22.37
C ASP A 27 -12.86 -23.10 -21.57
N ASN A 28 -12.83 -21.80 -21.72
CA ASN A 28 -11.88 -20.93 -21.05
C ASN A 28 -12.41 -19.49 -20.87
N TRP A 29 -11.68 -18.69 -20.11
CA TRP A 29 -12.02 -17.30 -19.80
C TRP A 29 -12.11 -16.40 -21.06
N GLN A 30 -11.27 -16.66 -22.09
CA GLN A 30 -11.26 -15.90 -23.33
C GLN A 30 -12.56 -16.15 -24.13
N THR A 31 -12.92 -17.42 -24.29
CA THR A 31 -14.17 -17.83 -24.95
C THR A 31 -15.37 -17.27 -24.22
N LEU A 32 -15.35 -17.33 -22.87
CA LEU A 32 -16.41 -16.77 -22.04
C LEU A 32 -16.53 -15.25 -22.23
N ALA A 33 -15.42 -14.52 -22.26
CA ALA A 33 -15.41 -13.07 -22.49
C ALA A 33 -15.99 -12.74 -23.88
N THR A 34 -15.68 -13.53 -24.91
CA THR A 34 -16.23 -13.35 -26.25
C THR A 34 -17.74 -13.55 -26.25
N LEU A 35 -18.25 -14.61 -25.63
CA LEU A 35 -19.69 -14.87 -25.48
C LEU A 35 -20.40 -13.77 -24.70
N ALA A 36 -19.78 -13.28 -23.63
CA ALA A 36 -20.32 -12.20 -22.80
C ALA A 36 -20.39 -10.87 -23.58
N ASN A 37 -19.38 -10.56 -24.40
CA ASN A 37 -19.37 -9.35 -25.23
C ASN A 37 -20.47 -9.37 -26.31
N LEU A 38 -20.84 -10.55 -26.81
CA LEU A 38 -21.96 -10.68 -27.73
C LEU A 38 -23.31 -10.37 -27.06
N GLN A 39 -23.41 -10.56 -25.76
CA GLN A 39 -24.63 -10.27 -24.98
C GLN A 39 -24.70 -8.80 -24.53
N THR A 40 -23.57 -8.09 -24.46
CA THR A 40 -23.49 -6.71 -23.95
C THR A 40 -23.10 -5.75 -25.06
N THR A 41 -23.97 -4.80 -25.38
CA THR A 41 -23.73 -3.74 -26.39
C THR A 41 -22.84 -2.59 -25.86
N GLN A 42 -22.34 -2.67 -24.63
CA GLN A 42 -21.59 -1.60 -24.00
C GLN A 42 -20.08 -1.86 -23.99
N SER A 43 -19.30 -0.86 -24.40
CA SER A 43 -17.83 -0.84 -24.33
C SER A 43 -17.24 -0.63 -22.91
N ALA A 44 -18.07 -0.76 -21.87
CA ALA A 44 -17.63 -0.69 -20.47
C ALA A 44 -17.02 -2.01 -20.03
N LYS A 45 -16.13 -1.98 -19.03
CA LYS A 45 -15.59 -3.21 -18.42
C LYS A 45 -16.71 -4.16 -18.03
N LEU A 46 -16.59 -5.42 -18.44
CA LEU A 46 -17.54 -6.48 -18.12
C LEU A 46 -17.50 -6.78 -16.62
N GLN A 47 -18.52 -6.38 -15.90
CA GLN A 47 -18.69 -6.72 -14.48
C GLN A 47 -19.37 -8.07 -14.32
N ALA A 48 -18.79 -8.94 -13.51
CA ALA A 48 -19.26 -10.30 -13.30
C ALA A 48 -19.48 -10.65 -11.82
N CYS A 49 -20.49 -11.50 -11.58
CA CYS A 49 -20.60 -12.32 -10.40
C CYS A 49 -20.06 -13.72 -10.73
N LEU A 50 -19.05 -14.18 -9.99
CA LEU A 50 -18.51 -15.53 -10.11
C LEU A 50 -19.06 -16.41 -8.99
N TYR A 51 -19.67 -17.54 -9.39
CA TYR A 51 -20.04 -18.63 -8.49
C TYR A 51 -18.89 -19.64 -8.47
N PHE A 52 -18.19 -19.71 -7.34
CA PHE A 52 -17.04 -20.60 -7.15
C PHE A 52 -17.43 -21.96 -6.59
N PRO A 53 -16.62 -23.01 -6.79
CA PRO A 53 -16.92 -24.36 -6.27
C PRO A 53 -17.05 -24.39 -4.77
N SER A 54 -18.17 -24.85 -4.24
CA SER A 54 -18.40 -24.97 -2.79
C SER A 54 -17.45 -25.93 -2.09
N VAL A 55 -16.73 -26.78 -2.83
CA VAL A 55 -15.67 -27.64 -2.28
C VAL A 55 -14.51 -26.82 -1.71
N SER A 56 -14.27 -25.61 -2.22
CA SER A 56 -13.24 -24.70 -1.70
C SER A 56 -13.69 -23.95 -0.44
N LEU A 57 -14.98 -24.00 -0.08
CA LEU A 57 -15.54 -23.30 1.07
C LEU A 57 -15.39 -24.15 2.33
N LEU A 58 -14.60 -23.68 3.27
CA LEU A 58 -14.50 -24.28 4.61
C LEU A 58 -15.67 -23.80 5.47
N THR A 59 -16.32 -24.72 6.16
CA THR A 59 -17.46 -24.40 7.02
C THR A 59 -17.27 -25.02 8.39
N ILE A 60 -17.41 -24.22 9.46
CA ILE A 60 -17.39 -24.67 10.84
C ILE A 60 -18.57 -24.06 11.60
N GLN A 61 -19.05 -24.79 12.58
CA GLN A 61 -20.06 -24.31 13.53
C GLN A 61 -19.48 -24.36 14.94
N PRO A 62 -18.79 -23.29 15.39
CA PRO A 62 -18.22 -23.25 16.72
C PRO A 62 -19.31 -23.13 17.77
N THR A 63 -19.02 -23.59 19.00
CA THR A 63 -19.92 -23.46 20.15
C THR A 63 -19.92 -22.07 20.78
N LEU A 64 -19.47 -21.06 20.01
CA LEU A 64 -19.32 -19.68 20.44
C LEU A 64 -20.51 -18.83 19.97
N SER A 65 -20.94 -17.91 20.79
CA SER A 65 -21.99 -16.94 20.43
C SER A 65 -21.45 -15.92 19.44
N ALA A 66 -22.33 -15.22 18.73
CA ALA A 66 -21.95 -14.16 17.79
C ALA A 66 -21.12 -13.04 18.46
N SER A 67 -21.41 -12.70 19.71
CA SER A 67 -20.66 -11.72 20.49
C SER A 67 -19.23 -12.18 20.81
N GLN A 68 -19.07 -13.45 21.19
CA GLN A 68 -17.77 -14.06 21.44
C GLN A 68 -16.94 -14.13 20.17
N LEU A 69 -17.53 -14.52 19.03
CA LEU A 69 -16.87 -14.53 17.73
C LEU A 69 -16.43 -13.12 17.29
N ASN A 70 -17.24 -12.10 17.59
CA ASN A 70 -16.85 -10.72 17.31
C ASN A 70 -15.69 -10.25 18.18
N ALA A 71 -15.64 -10.69 19.44
CA ALA A 71 -14.54 -10.36 20.36
C ALA A 71 -13.21 -11.00 19.98
N LEU A 72 -13.22 -12.18 19.31
CA LEU A 72 -12.00 -12.83 18.83
C LEU A 72 -11.25 -12.03 17.74
N GLY A 73 -11.93 -11.10 17.06
CA GLY A 73 -11.38 -10.40 15.92
C GLY A 73 -11.10 -11.31 14.72
N ASP A 74 -10.55 -10.76 13.63
CA ASP A 74 -10.35 -11.52 12.39
C ASP A 74 -9.31 -12.64 12.55
N THR A 75 -8.23 -12.36 13.26
CA THR A 75 -7.17 -13.36 13.51
C THR A 75 -7.70 -14.54 14.32
N GLY A 76 -8.36 -14.30 15.45
CA GLY A 76 -8.89 -15.37 16.28
C GLY A 76 -9.92 -16.25 15.56
N ARG A 77 -10.75 -15.64 14.68
CA ARG A 77 -11.72 -16.42 13.87
C ARG A 77 -11.04 -17.32 12.85
N ARG A 78 -9.91 -16.90 12.26
CA ARG A 78 -9.14 -17.73 11.33
C ARG A 78 -8.56 -18.97 12.02
N TYR A 79 -8.05 -18.83 13.23
CA TYR A 79 -7.51 -19.95 13.99
C TYR A 79 -8.57 -21.02 14.33
N LEU A 80 -9.87 -20.69 14.33
CA LEU A 80 -10.91 -21.70 14.48
C LEU A 80 -10.98 -22.72 13.32
N PHE A 81 -10.33 -22.43 12.20
CA PHE A 81 -10.24 -23.33 11.05
C PHE A 81 -8.96 -24.19 11.05
N GLU A 82 -8.10 -24.10 12.07
CA GLU A 82 -6.79 -24.78 12.10
C GLU A 82 -6.92 -26.29 11.92
N ASP A 83 -7.92 -26.91 12.51
CA ASP A 83 -8.13 -28.37 12.46
C ASP A 83 -8.62 -28.85 11.08
N ILE A 84 -9.21 -28.01 10.25
CA ILE A 84 -9.81 -28.40 8.97
C ILE A 84 -9.15 -27.76 7.75
N SER A 85 -8.31 -26.75 7.95
CA SER A 85 -7.59 -26.09 6.87
C SER A 85 -6.33 -26.87 6.49
N ILE A 86 -6.19 -27.21 5.22
CA ILE A 86 -4.97 -27.84 4.70
C ILE A 86 -3.85 -26.79 4.49
N GLY A 87 -4.22 -25.51 4.32
CA GLY A 87 -3.29 -24.40 4.12
C GLY A 87 -3.13 -23.51 5.34
N SER A 88 -2.35 -22.41 5.18
CA SER A 88 -2.21 -21.40 6.24
C SER A 88 -3.55 -20.74 6.57
N VAL A 89 -3.91 -20.77 7.84
CA VAL A 89 -5.15 -20.12 8.34
C VAL A 89 -5.05 -18.59 8.28
N GLU A 90 -3.84 -18.03 8.21
CA GLU A 90 -3.62 -16.60 8.10
C GLU A 90 -4.14 -16.03 6.77
N ASP A 91 -4.15 -16.88 5.73
CA ASP A 91 -4.62 -16.51 4.38
C ASP A 91 -6.12 -16.72 4.18
N LEU A 92 -6.86 -17.13 5.23
CA LEU A 92 -8.30 -17.31 5.15
C LEU A 92 -9.04 -15.98 5.22
N GLN A 93 -9.97 -15.76 4.30
CA GLN A 93 -11.04 -14.77 4.45
C GLN A 93 -12.21 -15.43 5.15
N VAL A 94 -12.59 -14.91 6.31
CA VAL A 94 -13.65 -15.51 7.14
C VAL A 94 -14.89 -14.63 7.15
N LYS A 95 -16.06 -15.26 6.96
CA LYS A 95 -17.38 -14.66 7.08
C LYS A 95 -18.15 -15.31 8.23
N ILE A 96 -18.92 -14.51 8.95
CA ILE A 96 -19.79 -14.97 10.04
C ILE A 96 -21.23 -14.99 9.52
N GLN A 97 -21.94 -16.10 9.69
CA GLN A 97 -23.36 -16.19 9.33
C GLN A 97 -24.18 -15.13 10.08
N PRO A 98 -25.03 -14.35 9.39
CA PRO A 98 -25.98 -13.50 10.08
C PRO A 98 -27.02 -14.37 10.81
N THR A 99 -27.12 -14.21 12.12
CA THR A 99 -28.12 -14.93 12.96
C THR A 99 -29.32 -14.04 13.18
N ALA A 100 -30.49 -14.60 13.01
CA ALA A 100 -31.75 -13.89 13.27
C ALA A 100 -31.99 -13.66 14.78
N THR A 101 -31.47 -14.56 15.62
CA THR A 101 -31.60 -14.51 17.06
C THR A 101 -30.26 -14.73 17.75
N ASN A 102 -30.07 -14.13 18.93
CA ASN A 102 -28.86 -14.33 19.73
C ASN A 102 -28.68 -15.76 20.29
N SER A 103 -29.67 -16.59 20.16
CA SER A 103 -29.67 -17.99 20.64
C SER A 103 -29.15 -18.98 19.59
N GLU A 104 -29.07 -18.57 18.30
CA GLU A 104 -28.52 -19.42 17.26
C GLU A 104 -26.99 -19.32 17.25
N LEU A 105 -26.34 -20.49 17.21
CA LEU A 105 -24.88 -20.53 17.03
C LEU A 105 -24.55 -20.23 15.58
N PRO A 106 -23.81 -19.15 15.31
CA PRO A 106 -23.47 -18.76 13.93
C PRO A 106 -22.46 -19.71 13.34
N ALA A 107 -22.64 -20.08 12.07
CA ALA A 107 -21.62 -20.74 11.31
C ALA A 107 -20.57 -19.74 10.82
N LEU A 108 -19.33 -20.20 10.68
CA LEU A 108 -18.23 -19.49 10.05
C LEU A 108 -17.90 -20.13 8.71
N PHE A 109 -17.62 -19.29 7.75
CA PHE A 109 -17.25 -19.69 6.40
C PHE A 109 -15.87 -19.11 6.07
N GLY A 110 -14.94 -19.98 5.68
CA GLY A 110 -13.58 -19.63 5.32
C GLY A 110 -13.29 -19.92 3.84
N LEU A 111 -12.58 -19.01 3.18
CA LEU A 111 -12.10 -19.20 1.81
C LEU A 111 -10.65 -18.74 1.72
N HIS A 112 -9.78 -19.53 1.08
CA HIS A 112 -8.37 -19.17 0.92
C HIS A 112 -8.20 -17.97 -0.01
N ALA A 113 -7.41 -16.99 0.41
CA ALA A 113 -7.11 -15.80 -0.38
C ALA A 113 -6.40 -16.14 -1.69
N ALA A 114 -5.62 -17.22 -1.73
CA ALA A 114 -4.96 -17.72 -2.93
C ALA A 114 -5.98 -18.10 -4.01
N ASP A 115 -7.05 -18.80 -3.65
CA ASP A 115 -8.13 -19.17 -4.59
C ASP A 115 -8.84 -17.94 -5.12
N ILE A 116 -9.20 -17.01 -4.21
CA ILE A 116 -9.83 -15.73 -4.57
C ILE A 116 -8.97 -14.97 -5.58
N HIS A 117 -7.70 -14.82 -5.29
CA HIS A 117 -6.76 -14.10 -6.18
C HIS A 117 -6.58 -14.82 -7.52
N SER A 118 -6.51 -16.15 -7.51
CA SER A 118 -6.40 -16.96 -8.74
C SER A 118 -7.58 -16.70 -9.68
N TRP A 119 -8.80 -16.78 -9.17
CA TRP A 119 -10.00 -16.57 -9.98
C TRP A 119 -10.15 -15.12 -10.46
N ILE A 120 -9.88 -14.15 -9.59
CA ILE A 120 -9.94 -12.72 -9.96
C ILE A 120 -8.89 -12.40 -11.02
N ASN A 121 -7.67 -12.92 -10.89
CA ASN A 121 -6.61 -12.68 -11.85
C ASN A 121 -6.94 -13.35 -13.20
N ALA A 122 -7.41 -14.59 -13.19
CA ALA A 122 -7.81 -15.29 -14.41
C ALA A 122 -8.92 -14.53 -15.17
N ALA A 123 -9.95 -14.07 -14.48
CA ALA A 123 -11.01 -13.24 -15.07
C ALA A 123 -10.48 -11.89 -15.60
N SER A 124 -9.60 -11.23 -14.82
CA SER A 124 -9.01 -9.94 -15.18
C SER A 124 -8.16 -10.01 -16.45
N LEU A 125 -7.42 -11.11 -16.65
CA LEU A 125 -6.65 -11.37 -17.88
C LEU A 125 -7.55 -11.47 -19.12
N ALA A 126 -8.82 -11.89 -18.94
CA ALA A 126 -9.83 -11.93 -19.99
C ALA A 126 -10.65 -10.62 -20.11
N GLY A 127 -10.29 -9.58 -19.34
CA GLY A 127 -10.99 -8.28 -19.34
C GLY A 127 -12.28 -8.25 -18.53
N ILE A 128 -12.51 -9.26 -17.66
CA ILE A 128 -13.70 -9.38 -16.83
C ILE A 128 -13.36 -8.91 -15.40
N GLU A 129 -14.15 -7.99 -14.85
CA GLU A 129 -14.03 -7.52 -13.47
C GLU A 129 -15.00 -8.28 -12.56
N ILE A 130 -14.48 -9.10 -11.65
CA ILE A 130 -15.33 -9.79 -10.67
C ILE A 130 -15.69 -8.81 -9.55
N VAL A 131 -16.98 -8.51 -9.44
CA VAL A 131 -17.56 -7.62 -8.42
C VAL A 131 -18.25 -8.40 -7.29
N ALA A 132 -18.59 -9.67 -7.53
CA ALA A 132 -19.14 -10.58 -6.54
C ALA A 132 -18.55 -11.98 -6.71
N LEU A 133 -18.23 -12.62 -5.59
CA LEU A 133 -17.68 -13.97 -5.51
C LEU A 133 -18.49 -14.77 -4.50
N LEU A 134 -19.29 -15.72 -4.97
CA LEU A 134 -20.28 -16.46 -4.20
C LEU A 134 -20.06 -17.97 -4.34
N PRO A 135 -20.38 -18.79 -3.32
CA PRO A 135 -20.36 -20.24 -3.47
C PRO A 135 -21.51 -20.71 -4.38
N ASP A 136 -21.23 -21.73 -5.17
CA ASP A 136 -22.14 -22.23 -6.21
C ASP A 136 -23.40 -22.92 -5.67
N PHE A 137 -23.39 -23.45 -4.41
CA PHE A 137 -24.61 -23.99 -3.80
C PHE A 137 -25.73 -22.94 -3.72
N LEU A 138 -25.40 -21.66 -3.74
CA LEU A 138 -26.39 -20.59 -3.72
C LEU A 138 -27.20 -20.48 -5.01
N LEU A 139 -26.73 -21.09 -6.10
CA LEU A 139 -27.50 -21.21 -7.34
C LEU A 139 -28.75 -22.09 -7.17
N LEU A 140 -28.73 -22.99 -6.19
CA LEU A 140 -29.88 -23.84 -5.91
C LEU A 140 -31.00 -23.05 -5.22
N PRO A 141 -32.26 -23.31 -5.54
CA PRO A 141 -33.40 -22.68 -4.87
C PRO A 141 -33.43 -23.04 -3.39
N THR A 142 -33.97 -22.13 -2.59
CA THR A 142 -34.30 -22.44 -1.18
C THR A 142 -35.76 -22.83 -1.14
N ILE A 143 -36.06 -24.03 -0.68
CA ILE A 143 -37.41 -24.46 -0.50
C ILE A 143 -37.88 -24.01 0.90
N ASP A 144 -38.66 -22.96 0.94
CA ASP A 144 -39.31 -22.52 2.17
C ASP A 144 -40.39 -23.52 2.56
N THR A 145 -40.14 -24.30 3.60
CA THR A 145 -41.08 -25.29 4.20
C THR A 145 -42.38 -24.70 4.71
N ARG A 146 -42.63 -23.41 4.52
CA ARG A 146 -43.84 -22.70 4.98
C ARG A 146 -45.07 -22.85 4.07
N ILE A 147 -45.00 -23.57 2.94
CA ILE A 147 -46.07 -23.55 1.92
C ILE A 147 -46.94 -24.83 1.90
N HIS A 148 -46.86 -25.72 2.85
CA HIS A 148 -47.87 -26.76 2.98
C HIS A 148 -48.75 -26.59 4.21
N THR A 149 -49.32 -25.39 4.41
CA THR A 149 -50.58 -25.30 5.12
C THR A 149 -51.70 -25.51 4.11
N THR A 150 -51.97 -26.76 3.79
CA THR A 150 -53.29 -27.16 3.31
C THR A 150 -54.34 -26.61 4.30
N ASN A 151 -55.29 -25.85 3.75
CA ASN A 151 -56.46 -25.35 4.44
C ASN A 151 -57.30 -26.51 5.07
N THR A 152 -56.83 -27.15 6.08
CA THR A 152 -57.61 -27.98 6.97
C THR A 152 -57.66 -27.29 8.33
N ARG A 153 -58.75 -26.61 8.49
CA ARG A 153 -59.27 -26.03 9.74
C ARG A 153 -59.54 -27.18 10.71
N ASP A 154 -58.56 -27.67 11.40
CA ASP A 154 -58.78 -28.41 12.67
C ASP A 154 -57.45 -28.90 13.22
N THR A 155 -57.27 -28.62 14.49
CA THR A 155 -56.23 -29.07 15.42
C THR A 155 -54.84 -28.40 15.30
N GLU A 156 -54.50 -27.71 16.38
CA GLU A 156 -53.17 -27.22 16.73
C GLU A 156 -52.16 -28.39 16.87
N THR A 157 -51.79 -28.97 15.75
CA THR A 157 -50.61 -29.84 15.69
C THR A 157 -49.43 -28.96 15.41
N ARG A 158 -48.64 -28.75 16.42
CA ARG A 158 -47.35 -28.08 16.36
C ARG A 158 -46.52 -28.74 15.25
N ALA A 159 -46.62 -28.20 14.02
CA ALA A 159 -45.87 -28.70 12.88
C ALA A 159 -44.38 -28.57 13.21
N THR A 160 -43.72 -29.71 13.45
CA THR A 160 -42.27 -29.81 13.49
C THR A 160 -41.77 -29.31 12.16
N PRO A 161 -40.79 -28.41 12.14
CA PRO A 161 -40.24 -27.92 10.87
C PRO A 161 -39.65 -29.11 10.13
N THR A 162 -40.33 -29.55 9.05
CA THR A 162 -39.83 -30.57 8.13
C THR A 162 -38.55 -30.06 7.49
N THR A 163 -37.47 -30.77 7.73
CA THR A 163 -36.18 -30.39 7.13
C THR A 163 -36.12 -30.90 5.70
N SER A 164 -36.12 -29.99 4.75
CA SER A 164 -36.00 -30.29 3.32
C SER A 164 -34.67 -29.83 2.75
N ALA A 165 -34.14 -30.55 1.76
CA ALA A 165 -32.93 -30.23 1.08
C ALA A 165 -33.09 -30.30 -0.46
N VAL A 166 -32.29 -29.55 -1.17
CA VAL A 166 -32.18 -29.61 -2.66
C VAL A 166 -30.85 -30.20 -3.04
N TYR A 167 -30.90 -31.26 -3.81
CA TYR A 167 -29.70 -31.86 -4.41
C TYR A 167 -29.71 -31.68 -5.91
N TYR A 168 -28.61 -31.18 -6.42
CA TYR A 168 -28.36 -31.02 -7.84
C TYR A 168 -27.16 -31.88 -8.26
N GLN A 169 -27.31 -32.57 -9.37
CA GLN A 169 -26.24 -33.37 -9.97
C GLN A 169 -26.18 -33.13 -11.46
N ASP A 170 -24.99 -32.89 -11.97
CA ASP A 170 -24.64 -32.96 -13.40
C ASP A 170 -23.29 -33.68 -13.58
N ALA A 171 -22.74 -33.63 -14.79
CA ALA A 171 -21.49 -34.34 -15.14
C ALA A 171 -20.28 -33.84 -14.33
N ASP A 172 -20.28 -32.56 -13.93
CA ASP A 172 -19.10 -31.86 -13.37
C ASP A 172 -19.24 -31.61 -11.86
N THR A 173 -20.47 -31.55 -11.34
CA THR A 173 -20.70 -31.11 -9.95
C THR A 173 -21.90 -31.76 -9.29
N GLN A 174 -21.79 -31.93 -7.99
CA GLN A 174 -22.86 -32.39 -7.11
C GLN A 174 -22.98 -31.43 -5.94
N LEU A 175 -24.14 -30.81 -5.82
CA LEU A 175 -24.42 -29.79 -4.81
C LEU A 175 -25.59 -30.18 -3.94
N LEU A 176 -25.46 -29.96 -2.64
CA LEU A 176 -26.54 -30.11 -1.67
C LEU A 176 -26.76 -28.78 -0.96
N LYS A 177 -28.01 -28.32 -0.97
CA LYS A 177 -28.44 -27.13 -0.21
C LYS A 177 -29.46 -27.52 0.84
N LEU A 178 -29.14 -27.27 2.10
CA LEU A 178 -29.99 -27.56 3.25
C LEU A 178 -30.88 -26.38 3.63
N HIS A 179 -30.27 -25.20 3.71
CA HIS A 179 -30.91 -23.93 4.09
C HIS A 179 -30.33 -22.76 3.28
N THR A 180 -30.86 -21.57 3.51
CA THR A 180 -30.45 -20.36 2.82
C THR A 180 -28.93 -20.14 2.83
N TYR A 181 -28.28 -20.46 3.95
CA TYR A 181 -26.83 -20.26 4.14
C TYR A 181 -26.04 -21.57 4.31
N HIS A 182 -26.71 -22.72 4.22
CA HIS A 182 -26.07 -24.01 4.37
C HIS A 182 -26.18 -24.81 3.08
N GLY A 183 -25.04 -25.04 2.47
CA GLY A 183 -24.88 -25.89 1.29
C GLY A 183 -23.45 -26.34 1.18
N MET A 184 -23.24 -27.38 0.40
CA MET A 184 -21.93 -28.00 0.20
C MET A 184 -21.85 -28.70 -1.14
N ALA A 185 -20.64 -28.88 -1.65
CA ALA A 185 -20.38 -29.85 -2.68
C ALA A 185 -20.33 -31.26 -2.08
N VAL A 186 -20.90 -32.24 -2.77
CA VAL A 186 -21.05 -33.60 -2.27
C VAL A 186 -20.38 -34.56 -3.25
N SER A 187 -19.41 -35.33 -2.78
CA SER A 187 -18.78 -36.38 -3.61
C SER A 187 -19.54 -37.72 -3.53
N PHE A 188 -20.22 -38.00 -2.40
CA PHE A 188 -20.99 -39.21 -2.19
C PHE A 188 -22.20 -38.92 -1.32
N LEU A 189 -23.33 -38.71 -1.96
CA LEU A 189 -24.58 -38.28 -1.31
C LEU A 189 -25.06 -39.23 -0.19
N PRO A 190 -25.08 -40.58 -0.34
CA PRO A 190 -25.55 -41.47 0.71
C PRO A 190 -24.81 -41.28 2.05
N LEU A 191 -23.50 -41.07 2.02
CA LEU A 191 -22.71 -40.84 3.22
C LEU A 191 -23.09 -39.53 3.93
N VAL A 192 -23.35 -38.48 3.16
CA VAL A 192 -23.75 -37.19 3.71
C VAL A 192 -25.13 -37.31 4.36
N LEU A 193 -26.06 -37.99 3.73
CA LEU A 193 -27.43 -38.20 4.26
C LEU A 193 -27.43 -38.98 5.55
N THR A 194 -26.54 -39.94 5.78
CA THR A 194 -26.43 -40.65 7.05
C THR A 194 -26.09 -39.73 8.23
N LYS A 195 -25.44 -38.58 7.94
CA LYS A 195 -25.12 -37.56 8.96
C LYS A 195 -26.24 -36.54 9.14
N LEU A 196 -27.30 -36.62 8.36
CA LEU A 196 -28.44 -35.71 8.37
C LEU A 196 -29.75 -36.47 8.72
N PRO A 197 -29.86 -37.09 9.91
CA PRO A 197 -31.00 -37.95 10.28
C PRO A 197 -32.31 -37.18 10.36
N MET A 198 -32.28 -35.86 10.43
CA MET A 198 -33.48 -35.00 10.51
C MET A 198 -34.02 -34.59 9.14
N LEU A 199 -33.38 -35.05 8.04
CA LEU A 199 -33.83 -34.74 6.69
C LEU A 199 -35.01 -35.65 6.33
N GLU A 200 -36.16 -35.04 6.04
CA GLU A 200 -37.38 -35.75 5.66
C GLU A 200 -37.66 -35.75 4.18
N THR A 201 -37.30 -34.64 3.48
CA THR A 201 -37.57 -34.51 2.04
C THR A 201 -36.32 -34.06 1.30
N LEU A 202 -36.00 -34.78 0.22
CA LEU A 202 -34.90 -34.45 -0.69
C LEU A 202 -35.46 -34.19 -2.09
N TYR A 203 -35.29 -32.94 -2.56
CA TYR A 203 -35.65 -32.56 -3.90
C TYR A 203 -34.46 -32.79 -4.84
N LEU A 204 -34.66 -33.71 -5.79
CA LEU A 204 -33.66 -34.02 -6.80
C LEU A 204 -33.83 -33.14 -8.02
N THR A 205 -32.74 -32.50 -8.50
CA THR A 205 -32.75 -31.66 -9.71
C THR A 205 -31.51 -31.93 -10.56
N GLY A 206 -31.65 -31.83 -11.87
CA GLY A 206 -30.58 -32.14 -12.84
C GLY A 206 -30.58 -33.60 -13.29
N PHE A 207 -29.44 -34.06 -13.82
CA PHE A 207 -29.26 -35.46 -14.28
C PHE A 207 -28.96 -36.34 -13.09
N HIS A 208 -29.72 -37.45 -12.93
CA HIS A 208 -29.52 -38.39 -11.84
C HIS A 208 -29.08 -39.74 -12.41
N ASP A 209 -28.04 -40.29 -11.82
CA ASP A 209 -27.66 -41.67 -12.08
C ASP A 209 -28.71 -42.61 -11.43
N GLU A 210 -29.24 -43.58 -12.17
CA GLU A 210 -30.19 -44.59 -11.65
C GLU A 210 -29.66 -45.33 -10.41
N THR A 211 -28.35 -45.52 -10.34
CA THR A 211 -27.70 -46.14 -9.17
C THR A 211 -27.85 -45.31 -7.89
N VAL A 212 -27.74 -44.01 -8.02
CA VAL A 212 -27.92 -43.03 -6.92
C VAL A 212 -29.42 -43.05 -6.50
N ALA A 213 -30.34 -43.02 -7.45
CA ALA A 213 -31.76 -43.05 -7.20
C ALA A 213 -32.17 -44.30 -6.43
N GLN A 214 -31.65 -45.52 -6.82
CA GLN A 214 -31.89 -46.78 -6.15
C GLN A 214 -31.32 -46.80 -4.71
N GLN A 215 -30.12 -46.28 -4.52
CA GLN A 215 -29.53 -46.16 -3.18
C GLN A 215 -30.32 -45.22 -2.27
N LEU A 216 -30.81 -44.12 -2.80
CA LEU A 216 -31.63 -43.17 -2.06
C LEU A 216 -33.00 -43.78 -1.68
N ALA A 217 -33.62 -44.52 -2.61
CA ALA A 217 -34.90 -45.22 -2.36
C ALA A 217 -34.82 -46.27 -1.24
N SER A 218 -33.62 -46.77 -0.93
CA SER A 218 -33.41 -47.72 0.15
C SER A 218 -33.28 -47.06 1.54
N MET A 219 -33.27 -45.73 1.61
CA MET A 219 -33.13 -44.99 2.88
C MET A 219 -34.50 -44.89 3.59
N PRO A 220 -34.62 -45.39 4.82
CA PRO A 220 -35.87 -45.27 5.58
C PRO A 220 -36.10 -43.78 5.95
N ASN A 221 -37.36 -43.36 5.89
CA ASN A 221 -37.82 -42.03 6.29
C ASN A 221 -37.40 -40.84 5.40
N LEU A 222 -36.84 -41.07 4.22
CA LEU A 222 -36.51 -40.02 3.27
C LEU A 222 -37.50 -40.02 2.11
N SER A 223 -38.27 -38.95 1.96
CA SER A 223 -39.12 -38.73 0.79
C SER A 223 -38.26 -38.08 -0.33
N ILE A 224 -38.33 -38.70 -1.50
CA ILE A 224 -37.59 -38.19 -2.66
C ILE A 224 -38.58 -37.61 -3.66
N GLU A 225 -38.39 -36.34 -3.99
CA GLU A 225 -39.22 -35.63 -4.97
C GLU A 225 -38.34 -35.15 -6.12
N SER A 226 -38.78 -35.40 -7.36
CA SER A 226 -38.12 -34.83 -8.52
C SER A 226 -38.56 -33.38 -8.71
N SER A 227 -37.56 -32.48 -8.94
CA SER A 227 -37.80 -31.06 -9.16
C SER A 227 -37.19 -30.62 -10.49
N GLU A 228 -37.94 -29.86 -11.28
CA GLU A 228 -37.47 -29.23 -12.54
C GLU A 228 -36.71 -27.93 -12.29
N LEU A 229 -36.50 -27.54 -11.01
CA LEU A 229 -35.84 -26.30 -10.66
C LEU A 229 -34.35 -26.34 -11.03
N LEU A 230 -33.96 -25.56 -12.02
CA LEU A 230 -32.57 -25.45 -12.43
C LEU A 230 -31.79 -24.43 -11.58
N PRO A 231 -30.47 -24.60 -11.45
CA PRO A 231 -29.62 -23.60 -10.80
C PRO A 231 -29.78 -22.21 -11.43
N THR A 232 -30.12 -21.22 -10.66
CA THR A 232 -30.38 -19.85 -11.15
C THR A 232 -29.54 -18.82 -10.38
N PRO A 233 -29.07 -17.75 -11.05
CA PRO A 233 -28.32 -16.69 -10.41
C PRO A 233 -29.14 -15.93 -9.35
N ILE A 234 -28.47 -15.46 -8.31
CA ILE A 234 -29.06 -14.60 -7.26
C ILE A 234 -29.29 -13.18 -7.80
N LYS A 235 -30.38 -12.55 -7.40
CA LYS A 235 -30.78 -11.20 -7.86
C LYS A 235 -29.78 -10.10 -7.47
N ASP A 236 -29.28 -10.08 -6.23
CA ASP A 236 -28.37 -9.06 -5.69
C ASP A 236 -27.05 -9.64 -5.17
N PRO A 237 -26.16 -10.17 -6.04
CA PRO A 237 -24.98 -10.89 -5.59
C PRO A 237 -23.94 -9.98 -4.91
N VAL A 238 -23.84 -8.71 -5.29
CA VAL A 238 -22.86 -7.76 -4.73
C VAL A 238 -23.10 -7.52 -3.23
N ARG A 239 -24.36 -7.44 -2.81
CA ARG A 239 -24.76 -7.20 -1.42
C ARG A 239 -24.93 -8.46 -0.62
N HIS A 240 -24.77 -9.61 -1.25
CA HIS A 240 -24.97 -10.88 -0.58
C HIS A 240 -23.93 -11.10 0.52
N PHE A 241 -24.34 -11.68 1.64
CA PHE A 241 -23.49 -11.96 2.79
C PHE A 241 -22.23 -12.77 2.41
N PHE A 242 -22.40 -13.79 1.57
CA PHE A 242 -21.30 -14.64 1.09
C PHE A 242 -20.37 -13.98 0.08
N ASN A 243 -20.54 -12.73 -0.25
CA ASN A 243 -19.65 -12.10 -1.23
C ASN A 243 -18.21 -12.01 -0.69
N PHE A 244 -17.32 -12.89 -1.19
CA PHE A 244 -15.88 -12.90 -0.90
C PHE A 244 -15.07 -12.02 -1.85
N ALA A 245 -15.67 -11.46 -2.91
CA ALA A 245 -14.98 -10.42 -3.64
C ALA A 245 -14.71 -9.27 -2.67
N THR A 246 -13.45 -9.10 -2.32
CA THR A 246 -13.03 -7.84 -1.75
C THR A 246 -13.31 -6.79 -2.82
N ILE A 247 -14.51 -6.20 -2.76
CA ILE A 247 -14.69 -4.88 -3.36
C ILE A 247 -13.48 -4.17 -2.82
N LYS A 248 -12.60 -3.63 -3.72
CA LYS A 248 -11.56 -2.69 -3.33
C LYS A 248 -12.28 -1.62 -2.53
N GLY A 249 -12.60 -1.97 -1.29
CA GLY A 249 -13.14 -1.07 -0.32
C GLY A 249 -12.10 0.02 -0.38
N LYS A 250 -12.48 1.25 -0.64
CA LYS A 250 -11.67 2.43 -0.43
C LYS A 250 -10.74 2.02 0.68
N THR A 251 -9.45 1.79 0.35
CA THR A 251 -8.46 1.38 1.34
C THR A 251 -8.62 2.40 2.43
N THR A 252 -9.36 2.04 3.46
CA THR A 252 -9.43 2.88 4.65
C THR A 252 -8.02 2.78 5.15
N LEU A 253 -7.22 3.78 4.73
CA LEU A 253 -5.84 3.91 5.15
C LEU A 253 -5.84 3.56 6.62
N ALA A 254 -5.08 2.53 6.99
CA ALA A 254 -4.98 2.10 8.38
C ALA A 254 -4.87 3.37 9.25
N PRO A 255 -5.51 3.44 10.41
CA PRO A 255 -5.56 4.67 11.20
C PRO A 255 -4.18 5.29 11.36
N TYR A 256 -3.13 4.49 11.44
CA TYR A 256 -1.74 4.92 11.42
C TYR A 256 -1.31 5.64 10.13
N ALA A 257 -1.76 5.18 8.97
CA ALA A 257 -1.45 5.83 7.70
C ALA A 257 -2.10 7.22 7.60
N LYS A 258 -3.30 7.40 8.17
CA LYS A 258 -3.94 8.72 8.27
C LYS A 258 -3.15 9.65 9.19
N VAL A 259 -2.66 9.14 10.33
CA VAL A 259 -1.83 9.91 11.26
C VAL A 259 -0.50 10.29 10.60
N ILE A 260 0.17 9.35 9.95
CA ILE A 260 1.42 9.61 9.22
C ILE A 260 1.19 10.65 8.11
N ALA A 261 0.12 10.53 7.32
CA ALA A 261 -0.21 11.50 6.29
C ALA A 261 -0.47 12.89 6.89
N LEU A 262 -1.19 12.97 8.02
CA LEU A 262 -1.43 14.24 8.73
C LEU A 262 -0.12 14.86 9.22
N VAL A 263 0.74 14.08 9.87
CA VAL A 263 2.05 14.54 10.37
C VAL A 263 2.93 15.04 9.21
N THR A 264 2.95 14.31 8.09
CA THR A 264 3.71 14.71 6.90
C THR A 264 3.20 16.03 6.33
N VAL A 265 1.88 16.20 6.24
CA VAL A 265 1.28 17.48 5.77
C VAL A 265 1.62 18.62 6.72
N CYS A 266 1.53 18.41 8.04
CA CYS A 266 1.91 19.41 9.03
C CYS A 266 3.40 19.78 8.93
N ALA A 267 4.30 18.80 8.75
CA ALA A 267 5.72 19.03 8.57
C ALA A 267 6.03 19.84 7.29
N LEU A 268 5.36 19.53 6.18
CA LEU A 268 5.48 20.29 4.93
C LEU A 268 4.97 21.75 5.09
N LEU A 269 3.85 21.94 5.78
CA LEU A 269 3.32 23.27 6.03
C LEU A 269 4.26 24.10 6.93
N THR A 270 4.83 23.50 7.98
CA THR A 270 5.81 24.19 8.82
C THR A 270 7.08 24.54 8.05
N ALA A 271 7.61 23.64 7.21
CA ALA A 271 8.75 23.94 6.35
C ALA A 271 8.44 25.10 5.40
N PHE A 272 7.27 25.08 4.76
CA PHE A 272 6.85 26.17 3.87
C PHE A 272 6.73 27.53 4.59
N VAL A 273 6.16 27.55 5.81
CA VAL A 273 6.07 28.79 6.62
C VAL A 273 7.45 29.28 6.99
N VAL A 274 8.37 28.40 7.40
CA VAL A 274 9.75 28.78 7.73
C VAL A 274 10.47 29.38 6.52
N ASP A 275 10.33 28.76 5.34
CA ASP A 275 10.95 29.25 4.11
C ASP A 275 10.34 30.59 3.66
N ALA A 276 9.03 30.76 3.80
CA ALA A 276 8.36 32.03 3.51
C ALA A 276 8.83 33.16 4.44
N LEU A 277 8.95 32.87 5.75
CA LEU A 277 9.50 33.82 6.72
C LEU A 277 10.95 34.17 6.42
N ARG A 278 11.76 33.16 6.09
CA ARG A 278 13.17 33.32 5.71
C ARG A 278 13.29 34.21 4.48
N TRP A 279 12.50 33.97 3.46
CA TRP A 279 12.45 34.79 2.24
C TRP A 279 12.04 36.24 2.57
N TYR A 280 11.03 36.43 3.44
CA TYR A 280 10.60 37.75 3.88
C TYR A 280 11.73 38.52 4.59
N TYR A 281 12.42 37.88 5.56
CA TYR A 281 13.54 38.49 6.27
C TYR A 281 14.72 38.83 5.35
N TYR A 282 15.05 37.91 4.43
CA TYR A 282 16.10 38.19 3.44
C TYR A 282 15.75 39.37 2.52
N ASN A 283 14.51 39.46 2.08
CA ASN A 283 14.06 40.56 1.23
C ASN A 283 14.09 41.90 2.00
N GLN A 284 13.74 41.91 3.25
CA GLN A 284 13.82 43.08 4.11
C GLN A 284 15.27 43.50 4.39
N ALA A 285 16.15 42.53 4.72
CA ALA A 285 17.57 42.80 4.92
C ALA A 285 18.24 43.31 3.62
N GLN A 286 17.88 42.78 2.47
CA GLN A 286 18.36 43.24 1.16
C GLN A 286 17.93 44.69 0.88
N LYS A 287 16.69 45.06 1.24
CA LYS A 287 16.23 46.45 1.09
C LYS A 287 17.01 47.40 2.01
N GLN A 288 17.22 47.01 3.28
CA GLN A 288 17.99 47.79 4.22
C GLN A 288 19.48 47.95 3.76
N ALA A 289 20.11 46.85 3.34
CA ALA A 289 21.48 46.93 2.79
C ALA A 289 21.58 47.84 1.55
N ALA A 290 20.57 47.77 0.68
CA ALA A 290 20.55 48.66 -0.50
C ALA A 290 20.38 50.13 -0.13
N THR A 291 19.59 50.47 0.90
CA THR A 291 19.44 51.85 1.35
C THR A 291 20.68 52.36 2.04
N LEU A 292 21.35 51.56 2.87
CA LEU A 292 22.62 51.91 3.51
C LEU A 292 23.71 52.11 2.47
N LEU A 293 23.83 51.21 1.48
CA LEU A 293 24.78 51.37 0.36
C LEU A 293 24.51 52.66 -0.42
N ALA A 294 23.24 52.97 -0.68
CA ALA A 294 22.87 54.18 -1.38
C ALA A 294 23.25 55.46 -0.57
N GLN A 295 23.07 55.44 0.73
CA GLN A 295 23.46 56.52 1.63
C GLN A 295 24.97 56.68 1.66
N GLN A 296 25.74 55.63 1.82
CA GLN A 296 27.20 55.68 1.79
C GLN A 296 27.73 56.15 0.43
N TYR A 297 27.14 55.70 -0.67
CA TYR A 297 27.51 56.16 -1.99
C TYR A 297 27.27 57.69 -2.17
N ALA A 298 26.12 58.16 -1.71
CA ALA A 298 25.81 59.60 -1.76
C ALA A 298 26.78 60.45 -0.89
N GLN A 299 27.31 59.90 0.21
CA GLN A 299 28.34 60.56 1.00
C GLN A 299 29.70 60.64 0.28
N TRP A 300 30.07 59.57 -0.46
CA TRP A 300 31.35 59.53 -1.15
C TRP A 300 31.32 60.27 -2.49
N PHE A 301 30.13 60.34 -3.13
CA PHE A 301 29.97 60.96 -4.45
C PHE A 301 28.74 61.88 -4.50
N PRO A 302 28.82 63.07 -3.85
CA PRO A 302 27.65 63.95 -3.67
C PRO A 302 27.04 64.51 -4.95
N ASN A 303 27.78 64.46 -6.08
CA ASN A 303 27.35 65.04 -7.34
C ASN A 303 26.88 63.98 -8.39
N GLU A 304 26.79 62.71 -8.03
CA GLU A 304 26.39 61.65 -8.95
C GLU A 304 25.05 61.01 -8.57
N PRO A 305 23.99 61.16 -9.38
CA PRO A 305 22.72 60.55 -9.07
C PRO A 305 22.73 59.05 -9.30
N LEU A 306 22.26 58.26 -8.33
CA LEU A 306 22.08 56.82 -8.45
C LEU A 306 20.83 56.50 -9.27
N SER A 307 21.00 55.97 -10.50
CA SER A 307 19.89 55.69 -11.42
C SER A 307 19.34 54.26 -11.37
N SER A 308 20.09 53.24 -10.92
CA SER A 308 19.59 51.89 -10.64
C SER A 308 20.63 50.98 -9.96
N LYS A 309 20.18 49.86 -9.32
CA LYS A 309 21.08 48.87 -8.68
C LYS A 309 22.13 48.24 -9.62
N LEU A 310 21.80 48.06 -10.88
CA LEU A 310 22.71 47.52 -11.91
C LEU A 310 23.82 48.52 -12.32
N THR A 311 23.50 49.81 -12.31
CA THR A 311 24.44 50.86 -12.56
C THR A 311 25.44 51.01 -11.44
N LEU A 312 25.06 50.83 -10.18
CA LEU A 312 25.94 50.93 -9.03
C LEU A 312 27.05 49.88 -9.06
N GLN A 313 26.73 48.65 -9.40
CA GLN A 313 27.70 47.56 -9.51
C GLN A 313 28.70 47.80 -10.68
N ARG A 314 28.20 48.30 -11.81
CA ARG A 314 29.05 48.63 -12.98
C ARG A 314 29.91 49.88 -12.72
N GLN A 315 29.37 50.89 -12.07
CA GLN A 315 30.11 52.11 -11.73
C GLN A 315 31.20 51.88 -10.69
N LEU A 316 30.88 51.06 -9.63
CA LEU A 316 31.85 50.65 -8.63
C LEU A 316 32.97 49.79 -9.25
N SER A 317 32.64 48.81 -10.08
CA SER A 317 33.64 47.97 -10.74
C SER A 317 34.51 48.79 -11.72
N GLY A 318 33.91 49.73 -12.42
CA GLY A 318 34.66 50.62 -13.33
C GLY A 318 35.63 51.58 -12.59
N LYS A 319 35.21 52.14 -11.43
CA LYS A 319 36.05 53.02 -10.61
C LYS A 319 37.14 52.26 -9.85
N LEU A 320 36.87 51.06 -9.39
CA LEU A 320 37.85 50.18 -8.77
C LEU A 320 38.91 49.72 -9.74
N THR A 321 38.58 49.46 -11.00
CA THR A 321 39.54 49.10 -12.06
C THR A 321 40.41 50.28 -12.46
N THR A 322 39.91 51.51 -12.37
CA THR A 322 40.71 52.71 -12.73
C THR A 322 41.69 53.13 -11.64
N GLN A 323 41.42 52.80 -10.36
CA GLN A 323 42.36 53.04 -9.26
C GLN A 323 43.39 51.92 -9.08
N GLN A 324 43.21 50.77 -9.69
CA GLN A 324 44.07 49.58 -9.57
C GLN A 324 45.31 49.59 -10.50
N SER A 325 45.57 50.64 -11.25
CA SER A 325 46.75 50.71 -12.11
C SER A 325 48.05 51.05 -11.38
N ALA A 326 48.10 51.09 -10.05
CA ALA A 326 49.30 51.51 -9.33
C ALA A 326 49.79 50.53 -8.22
N THR A 327 49.15 49.38 -8.01
CA THR A 327 49.68 48.38 -7.05
C THR A 327 49.51 46.96 -7.59
N PRO A 328 50.53 46.06 -7.50
CA PRO A 328 50.42 44.68 -7.91
C PRO A 328 49.33 44.03 -7.05
N SER A 329 48.35 43.57 -7.78
CA SER A 329 47.02 43.32 -7.27
C SER A 329 47.00 42.13 -6.30
N VAL A 330 46.66 42.37 -5.05
CA VAL A 330 46.29 41.35 -4.05
C VAL A 330 45.35 40.29 -4.65
N LEU A 331 44.46 40.70 -5.55
CA LEU A 331 43.56 39.84 -6.31
C LEU A 331 44.27 38.89 -7.28
N GLN A 332 45.37 39.36 -7.91
CA GLN A 332 46.15 38.54 -8.84
C GLN A 332 46.94 37.47 -8.06
N THR A 333 47.47 37.82 -6.90
CA THR A 333 48.15 36.87 -6.00
C THR A 333 47.14 35.87 -5.43
N LEU A 334 45.95 36.30 -5.01
CA LEU A 334 44.88 35.40 -4.57
C LEU A 334 44.42 34.45 -5.67
N SER A 335 44.32 34.91 -6.91
CA SER A 335 43.94 34.07 -8.04
C SER A 335 45.00 33.01 -8.37
N SER A 336 46.28 33.31 -8.14
CA SER A 336 47.39 32.34 -8.32
C SER A 336 47.49 31.31 -7.16
N ILE A 337 47.02 31.66 -5.99
CA ILE A 337 47.00 30.80 -4.78
C ILE A 337 45.79 29.84 -4.78
N GLN A 338 44.67 30.27 -5.35
CA GLN A 338 43.42 29.50 -5.35
C GLN A 338 43.57 28.05 -5.82
N PRO A 339 44.26 27.73 -6.94
CA PRO A 339 44.42 26.35 -7.39
C PRO A 339 45.24 25.48 -6.40
N VAL A 340 46.18 26.08 -5.67
CA VAL A 340 46.98 25.38 -4.66
C VAL A 340 46.11 25.06 -3.44
N LEU A 341 45.29 26.01 -2.98
CA LEU A 341 44.35 25.77 -1.87
C LEU A 341 43.34 24.66 -2.21
N GLN A 342 42.86 24.63 -3.43
CA GLN A 342 41.93 23.58 -3.89
C GLN A 342 42.61 22.21 -3.99
N GLN A 343 43.84 22.16 -4.53
CA GLN A 343 44.60 20.92 -4.69
C GLN A 343 44.87 20.20 -3.35
N TYR A 344 45.15 20.96 -2.30
CA TYR A 344 45.44 20.44 -0.98
C TYR A 344 44.22 20.47 -0.04
N GLN A 345 43.02 20.78 -0.55
CA GLN A 345 41.75 20.87 0.20
C GLN A 345 41.83 21.78 1.43
N LEU A 346 42.55 22.89 1.29
CA LEU A 346 42.70 23.86 2.36
C LEU A 346 41.55 24.86 2.36
N THR A 347 40.99 25.12 3.55
CA THR A 347 39.90 26.08 3.73
C THR A 347 40.44 27.34 4.36
N ALA A 348 40.30 28.49 3.68
CA ALA A 348 40.67 29.79 4.24
C ALA A 348 39.59 30.23 5.25
N LYS A 349 40.01 30.47 6.52
CA LYS A 349 39.13 30.99 7.58
C LYS A 349 39.19 32.50 7.67
N GLN A 350 40.34 33.05 7.57
CA GLN A 350 40.55 34.51 7.70
C GLN A 350 41.60 34.96 6.75
N LEU A 351 41.41 36.15 6.18
CA LEU A 351 42.35 36.85 5.32
C LEU A 351 42.58 38.25 5.91
N ASN A 352 43.82 38.57 6.17
CA ASN A 352 44.24 39.91 6.61
C ASN A 352 45.30 40.44 5.66
N PHE A 353 45.16 41.69 5.26
CA PHE A 353 46.12 42.36 4.40
C PHE A 353 46.62 43.63 5.08
N GLN A 354 47.91 43.67 5.37
CA GLN A 354 48.52 44.81 6.04
C GLN A 354 49.96 45.01 5.59
N ASN A 355 50.33 46.24 5.26
CA ASN A 355 51.72 46.60 4.88
C ASN A 355 52.37 45.72 3.80
N ASN A 356 51.67 45.46 2.71
CA ASN A 356 52.11 44.60 1.61
C ASN A 356 52.31 43.11 1.93
N HIS A 357 51.83 42.68 3.10
CA HIS A 357 51.79 41.31 3.59
C HIS A 357 50.36 40.80 3.61
N LEU A 358 50.16 39.62 3.00
CA LEU A 358 48.89 38.91 2.98
C LEU A 358 48.97 37.74 3.97
N GLN A 359 48.23 37.81 5.05
CA GLN A 359 48.15 36.76 6.06
C GLN A 359 46.88 35.92 5.85
N LEU A 360 47.09 34.63 5.62
CA LEU A 360 46.04 33.66 5.39
C LEU A 360 45.99 32.67 6.55
N GLN A 361 44.86 32.59 7.22
CA GLN A 361 44.64 31.56 8.20
C GLN A 361 43.91 30.38 7.53
N LEU A 362 44.61 29.23 7.42
CA LEU A 362 44.13 28.04 6.72
C LEU A 362 43.84 26.90 7.68
N LEU A 363 42.74 26.21 7.42
CA LEU A 363 42.37 24.97 8.08
C LEU A 363 42.67 23.80 7.17
N SER A 364 43.36 22.78 7.69
CA SER A 364 43.72 21.56 6.99
C SER A 364 43.38 20.33 7.83
N SER A 365 43.18 19.21 7.15
CA SER A 365 43.04 17.88 7.79
C SER A 365 44.39 17.31 8.27
N SER A 366 45.55 17.88 7.82
CA SER A 366 46.90 17.40 8.19
C SER A 366 47.92 18.52 8.11
N ALA A 367 48.85 18.55 9.08
CA ALA A 367 50.00 19.47 9.08
C ALA A 367 50.93 19.29 7.84
N ASP A 368 51.04 18.05 7.35
CA ASP A 368 51.84 17.74 6.17
C ASP A 368 51.25 18.36 4.89
N SER A 369 49.94 18.47 4.75
CA SER A 369 49.29 19.11 3.60
C SER A 369 49.55 20.63 3.56
N LEU A 370 49.64 21.27 4.73
CA LEU A 370 50.01 22.68 4.86
C LEU A 370 51.46 22.93 4.42
N ASN A 371 52.41 22.10 4.86
CA ASN A 371 53.79 22.20 4.45
C ASN A 371 54.00 21.99 2.93
N LYS A 372 53.27 21.01 2.37
CA LYS A 372 53.32 20.76 0.91
C LYS A 372 52.71 21.93 0.13
N ALA A 373 51.62 22.51 0.60
CA ALA A 373 51.00 23.66 -0.03
C ALA A 373 51.91 24.90 -0.03
N VAL A 374 52.58 25.17 1.11
CA VAL A 374 53.53 26.28 1.20
C VAL A 374 54.72 26.06 0.27
N ASN A 375 55.30 24.85 0.23
CA ASN A 375 56.37 24.53 -0.71
C ASN A 375 55.94 24.68 -2.19
N ASP A 376 54.71 24.29 -2.51
CA ASP A 376 54.19 24.43 -3.87
C ASP A 376 53.93 25.90 -4.24
N MET A 377 53.52 26.74 -3.30
CA MET A 377 53.42 28.20 -3.48
C MET A 377 54.80 28.83 -3.72
N VAL A 378 55.82 28.41 -2.96
CA VAL A 378 57.21 28.88 -3.11
C VAL A 378 57.78 28.46 -4.48
N ASN A 379 57.54 27.21 -4.91
CA ASN A 379 57.94 26.70 -6.22
C ASN A 379 57.26 27.46 -7.38
N LYS A 380 56.07 28.01 -7.15
CA LYS A 380 55.38 28.87 -8.12
C LYS A 380 55.81 30.36 -8.06
N GLY A 381 56.84 30.65 -7.29
CA GLY A 381 57.43 31.99 -7.20
C GLY A 381 56.70 32.92 -6.20
N ILE A 382 55.83 32.40 -5.37
CA ILE A 382 55.12 33.15 -4.33
C ILE A 382 55.96 33.09 -3.05
N LYS A 383 56.38 34.21 -2.50
CA LYS A 383 57.13 34.25 -1.25
C LYS A 383 56.20 33.97 -0.05
N ALA A 384 55.94 32.73 0.20
CA ALA A 384 55.09 32.27 1.30
C ALA A 384 55.90 31.69 2.46
N LYS A 385 55.59 32.05 3.69
CA LYS A 385 56.20 31.48 4.92
C LYS A 385 55.11 30.90 5.80
N LEU A 386 55.37 29.74 6.31
CA LEU A 386 54.50 29.12 7.34
C LEU A 386 54.78 29.77 8.70
N GLY A 387 53.74 30.37 9.30
CA GLY A 387 53.80 30.89 10.65
C GLY A 387 53.54 29.80 11.69
N SER A 388 52.84 30.15 12.78
CA SER A 388 52.50 29.18 13.83
C SER A 388 51.48 28.13 13.33
N VAL A 389 51.75 26.86 13.61
CA VAL A 389 50.84 25.73 13.38
C VAL A 389 50.26 25.35 14.72
N ASP A 390 49.01 25.68 14.97
CA ASP A 390 48.28 25.26 16.17
C ASP A 390 47.42 24.02 15.85
N ALA A 391 47.64 22.93 16.62
CA ALA A 391 46.72 21.82 16.57
C ALA A 391 45.39 22.25 17.21
N ALA A 392 44.34 22.35 16.39
CA ALA A 392 43.04 22.73 16.89
C ALA A 392 42.49 21.61 17.81
N MET A 393 42.54 21.87 19.13
CA MET A 393 41.79 21.03 20.09
C MET A 393 40.30 21.16 19.81
N PRO A 394 39.53 20.05 19.76
CA PRO A 394 38.09 20.14 19.63
C PRO A 394 37.51 20.82 20.88
N ALA A 395 36.78 21.89 20.68
CA ALA A 395 36.07 22.58 21.74
C ALA A 395 35.09 21.58 22.39
N ALA A 396 35.38 21.20 23.65
CA ALA A 396 34.50 20.38 24.47
C ALA A 396 33.24 21.20 24.79
N MET A 397 32.12 20.83 24.16
CA MET A 397 30.80 21.21 24.68
C MET A 397 30.49 20.41 25.93
N SER A 398 30.52 21.05 27.07
CA SER A 398 29.95 20.54 28.32
C SER A 398 28.43 20.56 28.20
N SER A 399 27.79 19.39 28.14
CA SER A 399 26.45 19.19 28.64
C SER A 399 26.29 17.73 29.07
N ASN A 400 26.07 17.59 30.39
CA ASN A 400 25.60 16.37 31.06
C ASN A 400 24.37 15.79 30.36
N THR A 401 24.34 14.52 30.08
CA THR A 401 23.35 13.55 30.57
C THR A 401 23.66 12.14 30.11
N ALA A 402 23.34 11.21 30.96
CA ALA A 402 23.69 9.84 31.09
C ALA A 402 23.23 8.86 29.98
N SER A 403 23.99 7.76 29.93
CA SER A 403 23.61 6.36 29.67
C SER A 403 23.16 5.94 28.27
N ALA A 404 23.96 5.15 27.60
CA ALA A 404 23.81 3.70 27.35
C ALA A 404 24.77 3.20 26.26
N VAL A 405 25.52 2.22 26.64
CA VAL A 405 26.23 1.15 25.93
C VAL A 405 25.77 0.89 24.48
N SER A 406 26.68 1.01 23.51
CA SER A 406 26.90 -0.04 22.51
C SER A 406 28.18 0.22 21.72
N SER A 407 28.99 -0.81 21.60
CA SER A 407 30.23 -0.93 20.87
C SER A 407 30.04 -0.69 19.38
N ALA A 408 30.80 0.26 18.80
CA ALA A 408 31.14 0.25 17.40
C ALA A 408 32.44 1.01 17.18
N VAL A 409 33.31 0.37 16.46
CA VAL A 409 34.61 0.71 15.93
C VAL A 409 34.77 2.20 15.64
N ALA A 410 35.78 2.83 16.25
CA ALA A 410 36.19 4.18 16.02
C ALA A 410 36.85 4.34 14.65
N PRO A 411 36.47 5.32 13.82
CA PRO A 411 37.37 5.86 12.81
C PRO A 411 38.33 6.83 13.50
N THR A 412 39.60 6.64 13.29
CA THR A 412 40.73 7.52 13.63
C THR A 412 40.36 8.98 13.27
N SER A 413 40.21 9.81 14.28
CA SER A 413 40.04 11.26 14.14
C SER A 413 41.36 11.84 13.61
N ALA A 414 41.37 12.17 12.31
CA ALA A 414 42.40 13.01 11.73
C ALA A 414 42.27 14.42 12.39
N GLY A 415 43.27 14.78 13.19
CA GLY A 415 43.31 16.09 13.87
C GLY A 415 43.37 17.21 12.83
N SER A 416 42.43 18.13 12.86
CA SER A 416 42.47 19.33 12.03
C SER A 416 43.59 20.26 12.50
N ALA A 417 44.51 20.65 11.62
CA ALA A 417 45.57 21.60 11.90
C ALA A 417 45.17 23.00 11.37
N LEU A 418 45.36 24.03 12.19
CA LEU A 418 45.17 25.43 11.85
C LEU A 418 46.53 26.09 11.68
N ALA A 419 46.82 26.71 10.57
CA ALA A 419 48.08 27.36 10.34
C ALA A 419 47.89 28.79 9.78
N MET A 420 48.80 29.69 10.12
CA MET A 420 48.89 30.99 9.58
C MET A 420 49.98 31.01 8.50
N ILE A 421 49.69 31.45 7.30
CA ILE A 421 50.64 31.60 6.22
C ILE A 421 50.78 33.10 5.91
N ASP A 422 52.00 33.57 5.91
CA ASP A 422 52.37 34.97 5.58
C ASP A 422 52.95 35.00 4.16
N ILE A 423 52.39 35.85 3.31
CA ILE A 423 52.75 35.97 1.91
C ILE A 423 53.19 37.41 1.65
N GLU A 424 54.45 37.59 1.28
CA GLU A 424 55.01 38.86 0.89
C GLU A 424 54.69 39.12 -0.59
N LEU A 425 53.96 40.23 -0.86
CA LEU A 425 53.70 40.66 -2.22
C LEU A 425 54.94 41.30 -2.80
N ALA A 426 55.40 40.81 -3.96
CA ALA A 426 56.52 41.41 -4.67
C ALA A 426 56.09 42.78 -5.20
N ASP A 427 56.93 43.81 -4.97
CA ASP A 427 56.80 45.15 -5.50
C ASP A 427 56.83 45.18 -7.02
#